data_6ba81a6c4671544741393795e425f325
#
_entry.id   6ba81a6c4671544741393795e425f325
#
_cell.length_a   1.000
_cell.length_b   1.000
_cell.length_c   1.000
_cell.angle_alpha   90.00
_cell.angle_beta   90.00
_cell.angle_gamma   90.00
#
_symmetry.space_group_name_H-M   'P 1'
#
loop_
_entity.id
_entity.type
_entity.pdbx_description
1 polymer ?
#
loop_
_entity_poly.entity_id
_entity_poly.type
_entity_poly.pdbx_seq_one_letter_code
_entity_poly.pdbx_strand_id
1 'polypeptide(L)'
;MKYGIGFDVLRLVPKRKLYLGGVKIPFTLGTLGHSDGDPVLHAVTDSILGACNMGDIGEKFSNKNKKYKNIRSTILLKKIIDQIKLKN
;
A
#
# COMPACT_ATOMS: atom_id res chain seq x y z
N MET A 1 -10.17 13.19 18.34
CA MET A 1 -9.62 13.20 16.98
C MET A 1 -8.48 12.19 16.89
N LYS A 2 -8.47 11.37 15.85
CA LYS A 2 -7.38 10.43 15.60
C LYS A 2 -6.56 10.88 14.40
N TYR A 3 -5.27 10.70 14.45
CA TYR A 3 -4.39 10.97 13.32
C TYR A 3 -3.27 9.95 13.29
N GLY A 4 -2.69 9.78 12.12
CA GLY A 4 -1.58 8.85 11.93
C GLY A 4 -0.65 9.36 10.84
N ILE A 5 0.53 8.78 10.78
CA ILE A 5 1.53 9.11 9.79
C ILE A 5 1.98 7.84 9.07
N GLY A 6 2.28 7.96 7.79
CA GLY A 6 2.85 6.87 7.00
C GLY A 6 3.82 7.41 5.98
N PHE A 7 4.85 6.64 5.69
CA PHE A 7 5.78 6.95 4.60
C PHE A 7 6.28 5.64 4.00
N ASP A 8 6.80 5.72 2.78
CA ASP A 8 7.33 4.55 2.10
C ASP A 8 8.52 4.96 1.25
N VAL A 9 9.50 4.06 1.13
CA VAL A 9 10.67 4.25 0.30
C VAL A 9 10.87 3.00 -0.52
N LEU A 10 10.76 3.12 -1.85
CA LEU A 10 10.90 2.00 -2.75
C LEU A 10 11.94 2.32 -3.83
N ARG A 11 12.66 1.28 -4.25
CA ARG A 11 13.66 1.41 -5.30
C ARG A 11 12.97 1.48 -6.67
N LEU A 12 13.44 2.36 -7.54
CA LEU A 12 13.01 2.42 -8.94
C LEU A 12 13.86 1.45 -9.78
N VAL A 13 13.22 0.60 -10.54
CA VAL A 13 13.89 -0.41 -11.37
C VAL A 13 13.25 -0.46 -12.75
N PRO A 14 13.99 -0.92 -13.78
CA PRO A 14 13.41 -1.09 -15.11
C PRO A 14 12.40 -2.23 -15.17
N LYS A 15 11.57 -2.24 -16.20
CA LYS A 15 10.58 -3.30 -16.49
C LYS A 15 9.49 -3.44 -15.44
N ARG A 16 9.25 -2.37 -14.69
CA ARG A 16 8.13 -2.30 -13.74
C ARG A 16 7.25 -1.11 -14.10
N LYS A 17 5.95 -1.28 -13.91
CA LYS A 17 4.99 -0.17 -14.03
C LYS A 17 5.11 0.71 -12.79
N LEU A 18 4.90 2.02 -12.99
CA LEU A 18 4.91 2.98 -11.90
C LEU A 18 3.48 3.37 -11.55
N TYR A 19 3.07 3.09 -10.32
CA TYR A 19 1.77 3.50 -9.79
C TYR A 19 1.99 4.45 -8.62
N LEU A 20 1.33 5.61 -8.67
CA LEU A 20 1.36 6.59 -7.59
C LEU A 20 -0.08 7.01 -7.27
N GLY A 21 -0.54 6.71 -6.06
CA GLY A 21 -1.90 7.02 -5.64
C GLY A 21 -2.96 6.26 -6.43
N GLY A 22 -2.66 5.06 -6.91
CA GLY A 22 -3.57 4.25 -7.70
C GLY A 22 -3.58 4.58 -9.19
N VAL A 23 -2.78 5.56 -9.62
CA VAL A 23 -2.72 6.00 -11.02
C VAL A 23 -1.44 5.48 -11.67
N LYS A 24 -1.57 4.90 -12.85
CA LYS A 24 -0.40 4.47 -13.65
C LYS A 24 0.27 5.70 -14.27
N ILE A 25 1.55 5.88 -13.95
CA ILE A 25 2.33 7.00 -14.48
C ILE A 25 3.16 6.51 -15.67
N PRO A 26 3.12 7.21 -16.83
CA PRO A 26 3.95 6.84 -17.98
C PRO A 26 5.41 7.20 -17.72
N PHE A 27 6.20 6.21 -17.32
CA PHE A 27 7.61 6.39 -16.99
C PHE A 27 8.39 5.12 -17.34
N THR A 28 9.70 5.27 -17.54
CA THR A 28 10.57 4.16 -17.95
C THR A 28 10.91 3.21 -16.80
N LEU A 29 10.78 3.67 -15.56
CA LEU A 29 11.06 2.88 -14.35
C LEU A 29 9.79 2.76 -13.53
N GLY A 30 9.74 1.71 -12.72
CA GLY A 30 8.67 1.51 -11.73
C GLY A 30 9.26 1.09 -10.40
N THR A 31 8.46 1.15 -9.36
CA THR A 31 8.89 0.81 -8.01
C THR A 31 8.96 -0.70 -7.83
N LEU A 32 10.03 -1.17 -7.18
CA LEU A 32 10.21 -2.57 -6.84
C LEU A 32 9.43 -2.88 -5.56
N GLY A 33 8.47 -3.78 -5.65
CA GLY A 33 7.65 -4.19 -4.51
C GLY A 33 6.96 -5.51 -4.80
N HIS A 34 6.45 -6.16 -3.74
CA HIS A 34 5.72 -7.42 -3.86
C HIS A 34 4.35 -7.20 -4.53
N SER A 35 3.65 -6.15 -4.14
CA SER A 35 2.41 -5.69 -4.77
C SER A 35 2.74 -4.85 -6.01
N ASP A 36 1.89 -3.91 -6.38
CA ASP A 36 2.16 -2.98 -7.49
C ASP A 36 3.23 -1.94 -7.14
N GLY A 37 3.68 -1.89 -5.88
CA GLY A 37 4.72 -0.97 -5.45
C GLY A 37 4.28 0.49 -5.35
N ASP A 38 3.00 0.76 -5.14
CA ASP A 38 2.48 2.12 -5.03
C ASP A 38 2.87 2.73 -3.67
N PRO A 39 3.89 3.61 -3.60
CA PRO A 39 4.36 4.13 -2.32
C PRO A 39 3.37 5.10 -1.68
N VAL A 40 2.57 5.79 -2.48
CA VAL A 40 1.58 6.74 -1.97
C VAL A 40 0.48 5.99 -1.23
N LEU A 41 -0.09 4.95 -1.85
CA LEU A 41 -1.16 4.16 -1.22
C LEU A 41 -0.64 3.34 -0.04
N HIS A 42 0.62 2.86 -0.09
CA HIS A 42 1.23 2.18 1.05
C HIS A 42 1.35 3.13 2.25
N ALA A 43 1.82 4.36 2.01
CA ALA A 43 1.94 5.36 3.08
C ALA A 43 0.57 5.75 3.63
N VAL A 44 -0.43 5.94 2.78
CA VAL A 44 -1.80 6.23 3.20
C VAL A 44 -2.35 5.10 4.06
N THR A 45 -2.17 3.86 3.61
CA THR A 45 -2.65 2.68 4.36
C THR A 45 -2.00 2.60 5.74
N ASP A 46 -0.68 2.78 5.81
CA ASP A 46 0.04 2.75 7.09
C ASP A 46 -0.42 3.87 8.03
N SER A 47 -0.68 5.07 7.50
CA SER A 47 -1.16 6.17 8.34
C SER A 47 -2.54 5.88 8.93
N ILE A 48 -3.43 5.25 8.16
CA ILE A 48 -4.76 4.84 8.62
C ILE A 48 -4.63 3.73 9.68
N LEU A 49 -3.83 2.71 9.42
CA LEU A 49 -3.60 1.63 10.39
C LEU A 49 -3.00 2.16 11.69
N GLY A 50 -2.04 3.09 11.60
CA GLY A 50 -1.46 3.72 12.77
C GLY A 50 -2.47 4.52 13.58
N ALA A 51 -3.30 5.32 12.92
CA ALA A 51 -4.34 6.11 13.58
C ALA A 51 -5.39 5.23 14.27
N CYS A 52 -5.67 4.05 13.70
CA CYS A 52 -6.64 3.09 14.24
C CYS A 52 -6.02 2.05 15.16
N ASN A 53 -4.71 2.12 15.41
CA ASN A 53 -3.97 1.17 16.23
C ASN A 53 -4.15 -0.28 15.74
N MET A 54 -4.05 -0.49 14.44
CA MET A 54 -4.28 -1.78 13.77
C MET A 54 -3.02 -2.41 13.17
N GLY A 55 -1.83 -1.98 13.60
CA GLY A 55 -0.57 -2.49 13.09
C GLY A 55 -0.10 -1.72 11.87
N ASP A 56 0.54 -2.41 10.94
CA ASP A 56 1.05 -1.82 9.70
C ASP A 56 0.73 -2.69 8.48
N ILE A 57 1.07 -2.19 7.30
CA ILE A 57 0.74 -2.89 6.05
C ILE A 57 1.49 -4.21 5.91
N GLY A 58 2.72 -4.31 6.44
CA GLY A 58 3.50 -5.54 6.41
C GLY A 58 2.89 -6.64 7.27
N GLU A 59 2.28 -6.29 8.40
CA GLU A 59 1.56 -7.24 9.25
C GLU A 59 0.26 -7.72 8.61
N LYS A 60 -0.47 -6.81 7.95
CA LYS A 60 -1.76 -7.13 7.34
C LYS A 60 -1.61 -7.89 6.03
N PHE A 61 -0.61 -7.53 5.22
CA PHE A 61 -0.42 -8.07 3.87
C PHE A 61 1.04 -8.46 3.69
N SER A 62 1.40 -9.64 4.22
CA SER A 62 2.78 -10.12 4.20
C SER A 62 3.32 -10.28 2.77
N ASN A 63 4.54 -9.81 2.53
CA ASN A 63 5.26 -10.04 1.27
C ASN A 63 5.51 -11.53 0.99
N LYS A 64 5.41 -12.37 2.01
CA LYS A 64 5.58 -13.82 1.87
C LYS A 64 4.32 -14.50 1.34
N ASN A 65 3.18 -13.82 1.32
CA ASN A 65 1.92 -14.40 0.87
C ASN A 65 1.77 -14.17 -0.64
N LYS A 66 1.77 -15.26 -1.42
CA LYS A 66 1.71 -15.19 -2.88
C LYS A 66 0.45 -14.52 -3.42
N LYS A 67 -0.65 -14.54 -2.67
CA LYS A 67 -1.90 -13.92 -3.13
C LYS A 67 -1.80 -12.40 -3.25
N TYR A 68 -0.81 -11.78 -2.60
CA TYR A 68 -0.59 -10.33 -2.68
C TYR A 68 0.46 -9.94 -3.72
N LYS A 69 1.07 -10.93 -4.39
CA LYS A 69 2.06 -10.65 -5.42
C LYS A 69 1.40 -9.92 -6.60
N ASN A 70 1.96 -8.78 -6.98
CA ASN A 70 1.45 -7.92 -8.07
C ASN A 70 0.01 -7.41 -7.86
N ILE A 71 -0.52 -7.50 -6.64
CA ILE A 71 -1.86 -6.98 -6.35
C ILE A 71 -1.85 -5.44 -6.41
N ARG A 72 -2.96 -4.84 -6.84
CA ARG A 72 -3.11 -3.39 -6.82
C ARG A 72 -3.29 -2.91 -5.38
N SER A 73 -2.54 -1.88 -5.00
CA SER A 73 -2.60 -1.30 -3.66
C SER A 73 -3.96 -0.68 -3.35
N THR A 74 -4.73 -0.29 -4.37
CA THR A 74 -6.11 0.15 -4.20
C THR A 74 -6.98 -0.94 -3.57
N ILE A 75 -6.73 -2.21 -3.91
CA ILE A 75 -7.45 -3.35 -3.33
C ILE A 75 -7.06 -3.54 -1.86
N LEU A 76 -5.78 -3.41 -1.55
CA LEU A 76 -5.30 -3.51 -0.16
C LEU A 76 -5.92 -2.41 0.71
N LEU A 77 -5.92 -1.17 0.22
CA LEU A 77 -6.51 -0.04 0.95
C LEU A 77 -8.01 -0.25 1.17
N LYS A 78 -8.73 -0.73 0.15
CA LYS A 78 -10.17 -1.01 0.28
C LYS A 78 -10.43 -2.04 1.37
N LYS A 79 -9.63 -3.11 1.45
CA LYS A 79 -9.77 -4.12 2.50
C LYS A 79 -9.62 -3.52 3.91
N ILE A 80 -8.67 -2.60 4.08
CA ILE A 80 -8.45 -1.93 5.37
C ILE A 80 -9.64 -1.03 5.72
N ILE A 81 -10.12 -0.25 4.78
CA ILE A 81 -11.28 0.64 4.99
C ILE A 81 -12.52 -0.18 5.36
N ASP A 82 -12.75 -1.30 4.69
CA ASP A 82 -13.89 -2.18 5.00
C ASP A 82 -13.77 -2.75 6.43
N GLN A 83 -12.57 -3.13 6.87
CA GLN A 83 -12.35 -3.60 8.23
C GLN A 83 -12.65 -2.50 9.27
N ILE A 84 -12.24 -1.27 9.00
CA ILE A 84 -12.49 -0.14 9.88
C ILE A 84 -13.99 0.13 9.99
N LYS A 85 -14.71 0.09 8.89
CA LYS A 85 -16.17 0.29 8.87
C LYS A 85 -16.90 -0.77 9.70
N LEU A 86 -16.41 -2.01 9.71
CA LEU A 86 -17.01 -3.08 10.50
C LEU A 86 -16.82 -2.88 12.00
N LYS A 87 -15.78 -2.16 12.43
CA LYS A 87 -15.48 -1.91 13.84
C LYS A 87 -16.21 -0.69 14.41
N ASN A 88 -16.74 0.15 13.56
CA ASN A 88 -17.37 1.40 13.99
C ASN A 88 -18.91 1.31 13.88
#